data_89f0add5af6e5c2faa9dc67e644ec524
#
_entry.id   89f0add5af6e5c2faa9dc67e644ec524
#
_cell.length_a   1.000
_cell.length_b   1.000
_cell.length_c   1.000
_cell.angle_alpha   90.00
_cell.angle_beta   90.00
_cell.angle_gamma   90.00
#
_symmetry.space_group_name_H-M   'P 1'
#
loop_
_entity.id
_entity.type
_entity.pdbx_description
1 polymer ?
#
loop_
_entity_poly.entity_id
_entity_poly.type
_entity_poly.pdbx_seq_one_letter_code
_entity_poly.pdbx_strand_id
1 'polypeptide(L)'
;GAKIISFHIEATKNPRKTIKLIRESGARPALAIKPKTPLKKILPYLKLVDFVLVMTVEPGFGGQKFMEEMLPKIRKLRAMHPDLDIEVDGGINPRTAGLAVKAGANILVAGSAVFGEKNRKKAILALRKAG
;
A
#
# COMPACT_ATOMS: atom_id res chain seq x y z
N GLY A 1 12.54 15.19 0.74
CA GLY A 1 12.37 13.79 0.71
C GLY A 1 12.37 13.17 -0.67
N ALA A 2 12.74 11.92 -0.73
CA ALA A 2 12.76 11.20 -1.97
C ALA A 2 11.34 10.97 -2.49
N LYS A 3 11.17 11.09 -3.80
CA LYS A 3 9.91 10.79 -4.46
C LYS A 3 9.64 9.28 -4.40
N ILE A 4 8.39 8.91 -4.18
CA ILE A 4 7.96 7.52 -4.18
C ILE A 4 7.22 7.24 -5.48
N ILE A 5 7.62 6.19 -6.18
CA ILE A 5 6.91 5.74 -7.39
C ILE A 5 6.38 4.34 -7.13
N SER A 6 5.07 4.19 -7.21
CA SER A 6 4.41 2.90 -7.05
C SER A 6 4.03 2.31 -8.39
N PHE A 7 4.03 0.99 -8.46
CA PHE A 7 3.54 0.26 -9.61
C PHE A 7 2.81 -1.01 -9.16
N HIS A 8 1.79 -1.41 -9.93
CA HIS A 8 1.10 -2.67 -9.68
C HIS A 8 1.91 -3.83 -10.22
N ILE A 9 1.96 -4.92 -9.46
CA ILE A 9 2.70 -6.11 -9.89
C ILE A 9 2.21 -6.65 -11.23
N GLU A 10 0.91 -6.50 -11.53
CA GLU A 10 0.31 -6.96 -12.77
C GLU A 10 0.63 -6.04 -13.96
N ALA A 11 1.12 -4.83 -13.71
CA ALA A 11 1.36 -3.85 -14.76
C ALA A 11 2.71 -4.02 -15.48
N THR A 12 3.56 -4.89 -14.98
CA THR A 12 4.88 -5.11 -15.58
C THR A 12 5.18 -6.60 -15.76
N LYS A 13 5.82 -6.93 -16.87
CA LYS A 13 6.30 -8.30 -17.14
C LYS A 13 7.65 -8.56 -16.47
N ASN A 14 8.37 -7.51 -16.07
CA ASN A 14 9.67 -7.63 -15.45
C ASN A 14 9.78 -6.70 -14.24
N PRO A 15 9.27 -7.14 -13.07
CA PRO A 15 9.30 -6.31 -11.88
C PRO A 15 10.69 -5.85 -11.44
N ARG A 16 11.71 -6.71 -11.59
CA ARG A 16 13.07 -6.36 -11.21
C ARG A 16 13.60 -5.18 -12.03
N LYS A 17 13.33 -5.18 -13.32
CA LYS A 17 13.73 -4.09 -14.21
C LYS A 17 12.98 -2.80 -13.85
N THR A 18 11.70 -2.90 -13.56
CA THR A 18 10.90 -1.75 -13.15
C THR A 18 11.42 -1.12 -11.86
N ILE A 19 11.74 -1.95 -10.87
CA ILE A 19 12.30 -1.49 -9.58
C ILE A 19 13.65 -0.78 -9.84
N LYS A 20 14.50 -1.38 -10.65
CA LYS A 20 15.81 -0.81 -10.98
C LYS A 20 15.67 0.57 -11.64
N LEU A 21 14.76 0.71 -12.61
CA LEU A 21 14.52 1.98 -13.29
C LEU A 21 14.02 3.05 -12.32
N ILE A 22 13.15 2.68 -11.38
CA ILE A 22 12.65 3.60 -10.36
C ILE A 22 13.81 4.09 -9.50
N ARG A 23 14.67 3.19 -9.02
CA ARG A 23 15.82 3.58 -8.19
C ARG A 23 16.80 4.45 -8.96
N GLU A 24 17.07 4.14 -10.21
CA GLU A 24 17.98 4.94 -11.05
C GLU A 24 17.45 6.36 -11.28
N SER A 25 16.14 6.55 -11.22
CA SER A 25 15.54 7.89 -11.31
C SER A 25 15.67 8.72 -10.02
N GLY A 26 16.20 8.13 -8.96
CA GLY A 26 16.30 8.76 -7.65
C GLY A 26 15.06 8.58 -6.76
N ALA A 27 14.07 7.84 -7.23
CA ALA A 27 12.86 7.58 -6.48
C ALA A 27 12.93 6.29 -5.67
N ARG A 28 12.02 6.16 -4.71
CA ARG A 28 11.87 4.95 -3.88
C ARG A 28 10.74 4.09 -4.45
N PRO A 29 10.99 2.81 -4.75
CA PRO A 29 9.97 1.95 -5.34
C PRO A 29 8.97 1.44 -4.30
N ALA A 30 7.70 1.46 -4.69
CA ALA A 30 6.60 0.87 -3.93
C ALA A 30 5.86 -0.12 -4.83
N LEU A 31 5.64 -1.31 -4.30
CA LEU A 31 4.94 -2.37 -5.03
C LEU A 31 3.49 -2.43 -4.58
N ALA A 32 2.57 -2.14 -5.49
CA ALA A 32 1.14 -2.11 -5.19
C ALA A 32 0.47 -3.44 -5.53
N ILE A 33 -0.40 -3.90 -4.65
CA ILE A 33 -1.23 -5.06 -4.86
C ILE A 33 -2.71 -4.71 -4.70
N LYS A 34 -3.52 -5.31 -5.56
CA LYS A 34 -4.98 -5.21 -5.53
C LYS A 34 -5.55 -6.29 -4.60
N PRO A 35 -6.83 -6.19 -4.21
CA PRO A 35 -7.42 -7.20 -3.33
C PRO A 35 -7.29 -8.63 -3.86
N LYS A 36 -7.40 -8.82 -5.16
CA LYS A 36 -7.31 -10.16 -5.78
C LYS A 36 -5.88 -10.63 -6.04
N THR A 37 -4.88 -9.79 -5.84
CA THR A 37 -3.48 -10.18 -6.08
C THR A 37 -2.99 -11.14 -5.00
N PRO A 38 -2.57 -12.37 -5.35
CA PRO A 38 -2.00 -13.27 -4.36
C PRO A 38 -0.65 -12.78 -3.85
N LEU A 39 -0.37 -12.94 -2.57
CA LEU A 39 0.91 -12.51 -1.99
C LEU A 39 2.12 -13.19 -2.63
N LYS A 40 1.96 -14.45 -3.06
CA LYS A 40 3.06 -15.19 -3.70
C LYS A 40 3.65 -14.46 -4.91
N LYS A 41 2.89 -13.61 -5.58
CA LYS A 41 3.38 -12.85 -6.73
C LYS A 41 4.41 -11.79 -6.37
N ILE A 42 4.36 -11.29 -5.13
CA ILE A 42 5.27 -10.22 -4.71
C ILE A 42 6.41 -10.70 -3.81
N LEU A 43 6.31 -11.92 -3.28
CA LEU A 43 7.32 -12.43 -2.35
C LEU A 43 8.75 -12.32 -2.87
N PRO A 44 9.05 -12.62 -4.16
CA PRO A 44 10.42 -12.50 -4.67
C PRO A 44 10.97 -11.08 -4.69
N TYR A 45 10.11 -10.07 -4.58
CA TYR A 45 10.50 -8.67 -4.75
C TYR A 45 10.47 -7.87 -3.46
N LEU A 46 10.04 -8.45 -2.35
CA LEU A 46 9.84 -7.71 -1.09
C LEU A 46 11.12 -7.06 -0.55
N LYS A 47 12.28 -7.70 -0.78
CA LYS A 47 13.55 -7.14 -0.35
C LYS A 47 14.08 -6.04 -1.30
N LEU A 48 13.47 -5.91 -2.46
CA LEU A 48 13.93 -4.98 -3.49
C LEU A 48 13.17 -3.65 -3.46
N VAL A 49 12.00 -3.63 -2.82
CA VAL A 49 11.17 -2.43 -2.72
C VAL A 49 11.24 -1.83 -1.32
N ASP A 50 10.92 -0.55 -1.22
CA ASP A 50 10.92 0.14 0.07
C ASP A 50 9.55 0.08 0.75
N PHE A 51 8.50 -0.03 -0.05
CA PHE A 51 7.11 -0.06 0.43
C PHE A 51 6.30 -1.10 -0.31
N VAL A 52 5.30 -1.66 0.38
CA VAL A 52 4.22 -2.39 -0.28
C VAL A 52 2.93 -1.62 -0.03
N LEU A 53 2.24 -1.27 -1.11
CA LEU A 53 0.94 -0.60 -1.04
C LEU A 53 -0.15 -1.65 -1.18
N VAL A 54 -0.91 -1.86 -0.11
CA VAL A 54 -2.03 -2.79 -0.10
C VAL A 54 -3.31 -2.01 -0.34
N MET A 55 -3.96 -2.24 -1.47
CA MET A 55 -5.25 -1.65 -1.76
C MET A 55 -6.33 -2.41 -1.00
N THR A 56 -7.13 -1.68 -0.24
CA THR A 56 -8.18 -2.24 0.62
C THR A 56 -9.58 -1.94 0.11
N VAL A 57 -9.67 -1.49 -1.14
CA VAL A 57 -10.91 -1.37 -1.91
C VAL A 57 -10.64 -1.82 -3.34
N GLU A 58 -11.68 -2.23 -4.05
CA GLU A 58 -11.55 -2.53 -5.48
C GLU A 58 -11.30 -1.23 -6.26
N PRO A 59 -10.30 -1.19 -7.16
CA PRO A 59 -10.02 0.03 -7.92
C PRO A 59 -11.17 0.40 -8.85
N GLY A 60 -11.34 1.69 -9.06
CA GLY A 60 -12.24 2.22 -10.06
C GLY A 60 -13.65 2.57 -9.61
N PHE A 61 -14.04 2.24 -8.38
CA PHE A 61 -15.38 2.56 -7.87
C PHE A 61 -15.30 3.58 -6.74
N GLY A 62 -16.01 4.69 -6.85
CA GLY A 62 -16.10 5.67 -5.78
C GLY A 62 -16.94 5.16 -4.61
N GLY A 63 -16.67 5.67 -3.38
CA GLY A 63 -17.44 5.35 -2.19
C GLY A 63 -17.30 3.91 -1.71
N GLN A 64 -16.21 3.27 -1.99
CA GLN A 64 -15.98 1.88 -1.67
C GLN A 64 -15.68 1.68 -0.19
N LYS A 65 -16.20 0.58 0.34
CA LYS A 65 -15.95 0.19 1.72
C LYS A 65 -14.62 -0.55 1.84
N PHE A 66 -13.97 -0.35 2.98
CA PHE A 66 -12.76 -1.08 3.33
C PHE A 66 -13.01 -2.58 3.32
N MET A 67 -12.15 -3.31 2.64
CA MET A 67 -12.24 -4.76 2.52
C MET A 67 -11.49 -5.43 3.68
N GLU A 68 -12.22 -5.85 4.72
CA GLU A 68 -11.62 -6.46 5.90
C GLU A 68 -10.92 -7.78 5.59
N GLU A 69 -11.29 -8.45 4.49
CA GLU A 69 -10.62 -9.66 4.02
C GLU A 69 -9.16 -9.42 3.62
N MET A 70 -8.73 -8.16 3.50
CA MET A 70 -7.33 -7.83 3.25
C MET A 70 -6.47 -7.85 4.52
N LEU A 71 -7.09 -7.81 5.70
CA LEU A 71 -6.34 -7.81 6.97
C LEU A 71 -5.43 -9.03 7.13
N PRO A 72 -5.85 -10.26 6.79
CA PRO A 72 -4.94 -11.42 6.85
C PRO A 72 -3.71 -11.27 5.97
N LYS A 73 -3.83 -10.64 4.79
CA LYS A 73 -2.67 -10.39 3.91
C LYS A 73 -1.68 -9.44 4.57
N ILE A 74 -2.19 -8.38 5.19
CA ILE A 74 -1.35 -7.40 5.90
C ILE A 74 -0.62 -8.09 7.05
N ARG A 75 -1.31 -8.89 7.84
CA ARG A 75 -0.71 -9.64 8.96
C ARG A 75 0.41 -10.55 8.47
N LYS A 76 0.17 -11.26 7.37
CA LYS A 76 1.14 -12.18 6.80
C LYS A 76 2.38 -11.46 6.30
N LEU A 77 2.21 -10.33 5.60
CA LEU A 77 3.32 -9.49 5.15
C LEU A 77 4.16 -9.01 6.34
N ARG A 78 3.49 -8.51 7.37
CA ARG A 78 4.19 -8.01 8.56
C ARG A 78 4.94 -9.11 9.30
N ALA A 79 4.36 -10.29 9.39
CA ALA A 79 5.01 -11.44 10.02
C ALA A 79 6.26 -11.88 9.26
N MET A 80 6.22 -11.87 7.93
CA MET A 80 7.35 -12.25 7.09
C MET A 80 8.45 -11.19 7.02
N HIS A 81 8.07 -9.91 7.11
CA HIS A 81 8.98 -8.78 6.95
C HIS A 81 8.71 -7.72 8.03
N PRO A 82 9.28 -7.88 9.24
CA PRO A 82 9.00 -6.97 10.35
C PRO A 82 9.36 -5.50 10.09
N ASP A 83 10.34 -5.25 9.22
CA ASP A 83 10.82 -3.88 8.93
C ASP A 83 10.22 -3.27 7.66
N LEU A 84 9.38 -4.00 6.96
CA LEU A 84 8.77 -3.52 5.72
C LEU A 84 7.80 -2.38 6.00
N ASP A 85 7.85 -1.33 5.18
CA ASP A 85 6.82 -0.29 5.21
C ASP A 85 5.60 -0.78 4.44
N ILE A 86 4.49 -0.94 5.16
CA ILE A 86 3.22 -1.40 4.60
C ILE A 86 2.23 -0.25 4.61
N GLU A 87 1.86 0.18 3.41
CA GLU A 87 0.92 1.26 3.18
C GLU A 87 -0.44 0.69 2.82
N VAL A 88 -1.49 1.26 3.38
CA VAL A 88 -2.87 0.85 3.11
C VAL A 88 -3.63 2.02 2.50
N ASP A 89 -4.25 1.80 1.36
CA ASP A 89 -5.03 2.80 0.64
C ASP A 89 -6.41 2.26 0.30
N GLY A 90 -7.42 2.91 0.82
CA GLY A 90 -8.81 2.64 0.49
C GLY A 90 -9.70 2.39 1.70
N GLY A 91 -10.72 3.22 1.84
CA GLY A 91 -11.73 3.08 2.88
C GLY A 91 -11.25 3.37 4.29
N ILE A 92 -10.23 4.22 4.43
CA ILE A 92 -9.65 4.54 5.72
C ILE A 92 -10.52 5.56 6.46
N ASN A 93 -10.96 5.18 7.66
CA ASN A 93 -11.64 6.03 8.63
C ASN A 93 -11.10 5.63 10.02
N PRO A 94 -11.51 6.28 11.12
CA PRO A 94 -10.97 5.95 12.44
C PRO A 94 -11.08 4.46 12.82
N ARG A 95 -12.18 3.80 12.46
CA ARG A 95 -12.39 2.38 12.75
C ARG A 95 -11.45 1.50 11.91
N THR A 96 -11.46 1.70 10.60
CA THR A 96 -10.65 0.87 9.69
C THR A 96 -9.16 1.16 9.82
N ALA A 97 -8.79 2.39 10.17
CA ALA A 97 -7.41 2.74 10.48
C ALA A 97 -6.89 1.88 11.63
N GLY A 98 -7.66 1.75 12.71
CA GLY A 98 -7.30 0.90 13.84
C GLY A 98 -7.12 -0.55 13.45
N LEU A 99 -8.01 -1.08 12.60
CA LEU A 99 -7.91 -2.46 12.11
C LEU A 99 -6.64 -2.67 11.27
N ALA A 100 -6.34 -1.74 10.36
CA ALA A 100 -5.17 -1.83 9.49
C ALA A 100 -3.86 -1.77 10.29
N VAL A 101 -3.76 -0.85 11.25
CA VAL A 101 -2.59 -0.71 12.11
C VAL A 101 -2.39 -1.97 12.95
N LYS A 102 -3.46 -2.49 13.51
CA LYS A 102 -3.41 -3.73 14.31
C LYS A 102 -2.92 -4.92 13.48
N ALA A 103 -3.26 -4.94 12.20
CA ALA A 103 -2.80 -5.98 11.29
C ALA A 103 -1.33 -5.82 10.89
N GLY A 104 -0.76 -4.62 11.03
CA GLY A 104 0.66 -4.39 10.75
C GLY A 104 0.96 -3.25 9.79
N ALA A 105 -0.05 -2.52 9.31
CA ALA A 105 0.18 -1.35 8.47
C ALA A 105 0.81 -0.22 9.30
N ASN A 106 1.76 0.50 8.72
CA ASN A 106 2.38 1.65 9.37
C ASN A 106 2.24 2.93 8.56
N ILE A 107 1.63 2.87 7.38
CA ILE A 107 1.33 4.03 6.57
C ILE A 107 -0.13 3.93 6.13
N LEU A 108 -0.89 4.97 6.38
CA LEU A 108 -2.31 5.01 6.02
C LEU A 108 -2.56 6.16 5.05
N VAL A 109 -3.27 5.86 3.96
CA VAL A 109 -3.70 6.87 3.01
C VAL A 109 -5.19 7.10 3.21
N ALA A 110 -5.51 8.26 3.76
CA ALA A 110 -6.89 8.64 3.99
C ALA A 110 -7.36 9.57 2.87
N GLY A 111 -8.46 9.21 2.23
CA GLY A 111 -9.12 10.09 1.29
C GLY A 111 -10.10 10.99 2.05
N SER A 112 -9.93 12.31 1.95
CA SER A 112 -10.95 13.22 2.44
C SER A 112 -11.81 13.66 1.25
N ALA A 113 -13.10 13.35 1.31
CA ALA A 113 -14.07 13.91 0.39
C ALA A 113 -14.43 15.31 0.89
N VAL A 114 -14.04 16.34 0.15
CA VAL A 114 -14.48 17.69 0.45
C VAL A 114 -15.77 17.94 -0.34
N PHE A 115 -16.90 17.82 0.35
CA PHE A 115 -18.22 18.30 -0.12
C PHE A 115 -18.59 17.95 -1.56
N GLY A 116 -18.48 16.67 -1.96
CA GLY A 116 -18.91 16.25 -3.29
C GLY A 116 -18.06 16.76 -4.44
N GLU A 117 -16.98 17.45 -4.17
CA GLU A 117 -16.05 17.87 -5.20
C GLU A 117 -15.19 16.72 -5.70
N LYS A 118 -14.87 16.77 -7.00
CA LYS A 118 -14.08 15.72 -7.65
C LYS A 118 -12.63 15.65 -7.17
N ASN A 119 -12.15 16.68 -6.46
CA ASN A 119 -10.78 16.72 -5.95
C ASN A 119 -10.72 16.14 -4.54
N ARG A 120 -10.32 14.89 -4.44
CA ARG A 120 -10.03 14.28 -3.16
C ARG A 120 -8.59 14.54 -2.78
N LYS A 121 -8.39 15.24 -1.66
CA LYS A 121 -7.06 15.33 -1.08
C LYS A 121 -6.79 14.06 -0.30
N LYS A 122 -5.70 13.39 -0.65
CA LYS A 122 -5.22 12.24 0.11
C LYS A 122 -4.28 12.73 1.19
N ALA A 123 -4.59 12.36 2.43
CA ALA A 123 -3.69 12.58 3.56
C ALA A 123 -2.93 11.28 3.83
N ILE A 124 -1.62 11.37 3.91
CA ILE A 124 -0.76 10.23 4.22
C ILE A 124 -0.35 10.35 5.68
N LEU A 125 -0.69 9.35 6.47
CA LEU A 125 -0.32 9.27 7.86
C LEU A 125 0.70 8.16 8.05
N ALA A 126 1.95 8.53 8.33
CA ALA A 126 2.99 7.57 8.66
C ALA A 126 3.06 7.41 10.17
N LEU A 127 3.01 6.17 10.61
CA LEU A 127 3.11 5.84 12.03
C LEU A 127 4.55 5.46 12.36
N ARG A 128 5.03 5.92 13.51
CA ARG A 128 6.34 5.51 13.97
C ARG A 128 6.35 4.03 14.24
N LYS A 129 7.36 3.33 13.71
CA LYS A 129 7.60 1.96 14.10
C LYS A 129 7.94 1.91 15.58
N ALA A 130 7.31 1.01 16.32
CA ALA A 130 7.61 0.77 17.72
C ALA A 130 9.03 0.21 17.85
N GLY A 131 9.84 0.85 18.65
CA GLY A 131 11.21 0.39 18.94
C GLY A 131 12.27 1.30 18.47
#